data_dee71c4ed4bb739635b4fd1940337ac9
#
_entry.id   dee71c4ed4bb739635b4fd1940337ac9
#
_cell.length_a   1.000
_cell.length_b   1.000
_cell.length_c   1.000
_cell.angle_alpha   90.00
_cell.angle_beta   90.00
_cell.angle_gamma   90.00
#
_symmetry.space_group_name_H-M   'P 1'
#
loop_
_entity.id
_entity.type
_entity.pdbx_description
1 polymer ?
#
loop_
_entity_poly.entity_id
_entity_poly.type
_entity_poly.pdbx_seq_one_letter_code
_entity_poly.pdbx_strand_id
1 'polypeptide(L)'
;MPDPAPVPSPDPSSVPPATGPDAALYVAERLLAHAREDLARADSKAAVLLSGAAFALPALLLGRAWGPSAPVSGGALALLAAGGLLWAVGTVLLVTVVLPRTGTARTGPGMTFFADALGPSDDLDRLVRAVTAAAGDRVAWLAVQLMDVSRILAAKYRCLRAGTCCLVAGLALGGTGLALL
;
A
#
# COMPACT_ATOMS: atom_id res chain seq x y z
N MET A 1 19.22 29.02 -31.23
CA MET A 1 18.45 28.37 -30.19
C MET A 1 18.50 29.31 -29.00
N PRO A 2 17.39 29.97 -28.58
CA PRO A 2 17.43 30.91 -27.47
C PRO A 2 17.65 30.15 -26.17
N ASP A 3 18.51 30.68 -25.31
CA ASP A 3 18.82 30.14 -23.99
C ASP A 3 17.57 30.09 -23.12
N PRO A 4 17.30 28.98 -22.40
CA PRO A 4 16.14 28.90 -21.51
C PRO A 4 16.28 29.95 -20.41
N ALA A 5 15.20 30.70 -20.18
CA ALA A 5 15.16 31.74 -19.15
C ALA A 5 15.48 31.09 -17.77
N PRO A 6 16.26 31.77 -16.92
CA PRO A 6 16.59 31.25 -15.59
C PRO A 6 15.31 31.02 -14.77
N VAL A 7 15.18 29.81 -14.22
CA VAL A 7 14.09 29.46 -13.29
C VAL A 7 14.21 30.38 -12.08
N PRO A 8 13.16 31.14 -11.72
CA PRO A 8 13.23 32.02 -10.56
C PRO A 8 13.50 31.19 -9.31
N SER A 9 14.51 31.57 -8.56
CA SER A 9 14.82 30.97 -7.26
C SER A 9 13.59 31.13 -6.34
N PRO A 10 13.19 30.08 -5.58
CA PRO A 10 12.09 30.19 -4.65
C PRO A 10 12.38 31.31 -3.64
N ASP A 11 11.43 32.23 -3.53
CA ASP A 11 11.52 33.37 -2.63
C ASP A 11 11.66 32.87 -1.18
N PRO A 12 12.74 33.17 -0.44
CA PRO A 12 12.92 32.74 0.94
C PRO A 12 11.84 33.30 1.89
N SER A 13 11.08 34.33 1.47
CA SER A 13 9.92 34.86 2.20
C SER A 13 8.67 33.98 2.09
N SER A 14 8.66 32.97 1.24
CA SER A 14 7.56 32.01 1.07
C SER A 14 7.53 30.90 2.14
N VAL A 15 8.47 30.90 3.10
CA VAL A 15 8.44 30.00 4.26
C VAL A 15 7.32 30.47 5.21
N PRO A 16 6.29 29.65 5.45
CA PRO A 16 5.20 30.03 6.33
C PRO A 16 5.71 30.30 7.74
N PRO A 17 5.09 31.23 8.49
CA PRO A 17 5.51 31.57 9.84
C PRO A 17 5.56 30.31 10.73
N ALA A 18 6.61 30.19 11.54
CA ALA A 18 6.89 29.00 12.34
C ALA A 18 5.82 28.70 13.42
N THR A 19 4.87 29.61 13.64
CA THR A 19 3.79 29.49 14.62
C THR A 19 2.51 30.15 14.11
N GLY A 20 1.36 29.49 14.32
CA GLY A 20 0.04 30.02 13.95
C GLY A 20 -0.84 28.99 13.22
N PRO A 21 -2.12 29.31 12.97
CA PRO A 21 -3.06 28.44 12.28
C PRO A 21 -2.59 28.06 10.85
N ASP A 22 -1.93 28.99 10.16
CA ASP A 22 -1.39 28.73 8.81
C ASP A 22 -0.22 27.75 8.83
N ALA A 23 0.63 27.80 9.88
CA ALA A 23 1.70 26.82 10.07
C ALA A 23 1.14 25.41 10.33
N ALA A 24 0.11 25.31 11.17
CA ALA A 24 -0.56 24.03 11.43
C ALA A 24 -1.20 23.43 10.16
N LEU A 25 -1.82 24.28 9.35
CA LEU A 25 -2.40 23.89 8.07
C LEU A 25 -1.33 23.39 7.12
N TYR A 26 -0.24 24.12 6.95
CA TYR A 26 0.89 23.72 6.10
C TYR A 26 1.48 22.37 6.53
N VAL A 27 1.71 22.17 7.83
CA VAL A 27 2.24 20.91 8.36
C VAL A 27 1.28 19.76 8.09
N ALA A 28 -0.02 19.96 8.33
CA ALA A 28 -1.04 18.93 8.10
C ALA A 28 -1.12 18.53 6.62
N GLU A 29 -1.11 19.49 5.70
CA GLU A 29 -1.08 19.24 4.25
C GLU A 29 0.18 18.48 3.83
N ARG A 30 1.34 18.88 4.37
CA ARG A 30 2.62 18.24 4.07
C ARG A 30 2.66 16.79 4.56
N LEU A 31 2.20 16.54 5.79
CA LEU A 31 2.12 15.19 6.34
C LEU A 31 1.16 14.29 5.55
N LEU A 32 0.02 14.83 5.15
CA LEU A 32 -0.95 14.09 4.34
C LEU A 32 -0.38 13.75 2.94
N ALA A 33 0.35 14.70 2.33
CA ALA A 33 1.01 14.46 1.05
C ALA A 33 2.07 13.34 1.16
N HIS A 34 2.91 13.36 2.21
CA HIS A 34 3.88 12.30 2.46
C HIS A 34 3.22 10.94 2.71
N ALA A 35 2.15 10.91 3.53
CA ALA A 35 1.43 9.67 3.80
C ALA A 35 0.82 9.04 2.53
N ARG A 36 0.31 9.86 1.61
CA ARG A 36 -0.18 9.41 0.31
C ARG A 36 0.94 8.90 -0.60
N GLU A 37 2.09 9.56 -0.59
CA GLU A 37 3.27 9.10 -1.33
C GLU A 37 3.78 7.76 -0.81
N ASP A 38 3.87 7.59 0.52
CA ASP A 38 4.25 6.33 1.14
C ASP A 38 3.26 5.20 0.83
N LEU A 39 1.96 5.53 0.73
CA LEU A 39 0.94 4.58 0.32
C LEU A 39 1.19 4.08 -1.11
N ALA A 40 1.47 4.99 -2.05
CA ALA A 40 1.79 4.65 -3.43
C ALA A 40 3.10 3.82 -3.53
N ARG A 41 4.10 4.14 -2.72
CA ARG A 41 5.34 3.35 -2.63
C ARG A 41 5.10 1.94 -2.10
N ALA A 42 4.21 1.77 -1.11
CA ALA A 42 3.83 0.45 -0.59
C ALA A 42 3.14 -0.39 -1.66
N ASP A 43 2.22 0.19 -2.43
CA ASP A 43 1.52 -0.47 -3.53
C ASP A 43 2.50 -0.89 -4.65
N SER A 44 3.43 -0.01 -5.02
CA SER A 44 4.46 -0.31 -6.01
C SER A 44 5.37 -1.46 -5.56
N LYS A 45 5.82 -1.46 -4.31
CA LYS A 45 6.62 -2.57 -3.75
C LYS A 45 5.85 -3.89 -3.77
N ALA A 46 4.57 -3.87 -3.38
CA ALA A 46 3.74 -5.06 -3.41
C ALA A 46 3.54 -5.58 -4.84
N ALA A 47 3.34 -4.70 -5.81
CA ALA A 47 3.20 -5.09 -7.23
C ALA A 47 4.47 -5.75 -7.78
N VAL A 48 5.65 -5.20 -7.45
CA VAL A 48 6.95 -5.79 -7.85
C VAL A 48 7.12 -7.18 -7.22
N LEU A 49 6.81 -7.33 -5.93
CA LEU A 49 6.90 -8.62 -5.24
C LEU A 49 5.91 -9.65 -5.82
N LEU A 50 4.70 -9.23 -6.14
CA LEU A 50 3.69 -10.09 -6.79
C LEU A 50 4.15 -10.54 -8.17
N SER A 51 4.74 -9.63 -8.96
CA SER A 51 5.31 -10.01 -10.27
C SER A 51 6.42 -11.04 -10.12
N GLY A 52 7.36 -10.83 -9.19
CA GLY A 52 8.40 -11.80 -8.88
C GLY A 52 7.83 -13.15 -8.44
N ALA A 53 6.81 -13.13 -7.58
CA ALA A 53 6.12 -14.33 -7.13
C ALA A 53 5.44 -15.09 -8.29
N ALA A 54 4.79 -14.39 -9.20
CA ALA A 54 4.12 -15.00 -10.36
C ALA A 54 5.08 -15.77 -11.28
N PHE A 55 6.34 -15.35 -11.38
CA PHE A 55 7.35 -16.01 -12.21
C PHE A 55 8.15 -17.08 -11.47
N ALA A 56 8.38 -16.94 -10.18
CA ALA A 56 9.26 -17.85 -9.42
C ALA A 56 8.69 -19.27 -9.32
N LEU A 57 7.38 -19.43 -9.09
CA LEU A 57 6.77 -20.76 -9.00
C LEU A 57 6.80 -21.52 -10.34
N PRO A 58 6.39 -20.95 -11.48
CA PRO A 58 6.55 -21.60 -12.78
C PRO A 58 8.01 -21.93 -13.10
N ALA A 59 8.96 -21.04 -12.79
CA ALA A 59 10.38 -21.29 -13.05
C ALA A 59 10.92 -22.48 -12.24
N LEU A 60 10.51 -22.62 -10.97
CA LEU A 60 10.87 -23.77 -10.14
C LEU A 60 10.28 -25.07 -10.68
N LEU A 61 9.03 -25.08 -11.11
CA LEU A 61 8.35 -26.24 -11.66
C LEU A 61 8.96 -26.66 -13.02
N LEU A 62 9.27 -25.69 -13.89
CA LEU A 62 9.96 -25.96 -15.15
C LEU A 62 11.35 -26.54 -14.91
N GLY A 63 12.12 -25.94 -14.00
CA GLY A 63 13.45 -26.46 -13.65
C GLY A 63 13.43 -27.93 -13.22
N ARG A 64 12.39 -28.33 -12.51
CA ARG A 64 12.20 -29.75 -12.11
C ARG A 64 11.81 -30.66 -13.26
N ALA A 65 10.99 -30.18 -14.19
CA ALA A 65 10.53 -30.99 -15.33
C ALA A 65 11.68 -31.50 -16.22
N TRP A 66 12.83 -30.86 -16.18
CA TRP A 66 14.04 -31.17 -16.95
C TRP A 66 15.09 -31.97 -16.13
N GLY A 67 14.83 -32.21 -14.85
CA GLY A 67 15.73 -32.94 -13.96
C GLY A 67 15.50 -34.48 -13.97
N PRO A 68 16.47 -35.26 -13.46
CA PRO A 68 16.30 -36.71 -13.32
C PRO A 68 15.19 -37.02 -12.31
N SER A 69 14.38 -38.06 -12.65
CA SER A 69 13.31 -38.54 -11.76
C SER A 69 13.92 -39.35 -10.62
N ALA A 70 14.07 -38.77 -9.44
CA ALA A 70 14.45 -39.50 -8.24
C ALA A 70 13.19 -39.89 -7.41
N PRO A 71 13.25 -40.98 -6.63
CA PRO A 71 12.14 -41.35 -5.74
C PRO A 71 11.90 -40.25 -4.71
N VAL A 72 10.65 -39.75 -4.63
CA VAL A 72 10.27 -38.65 -3.75
C VAL A 72 10.25 -39.13 -2.31
N SER A 73 11.11 -38.54 -1.44
CA SER A 73 11.06 -38.78 0.00
C SER A 73 9.88 -38.07 0.65
N GLY A 74 9.27 -38.69 1.67
CA GLY A 74 8.16 -38.06 2.42
C GLY A 74 8.56 -36.69 3.03
N GLY A 75 9.83 -36.54 3.43
CA GLY A 75 10.37 -35.28 3.94
C GLY A 75 10.43 -34.18 2.88
N ALA A 76 10.87 -34.50 1.66
CA ALA A 76 10.90 -33.57 0.55
C ALA A 76 9.48 -33.08 0.18
N LEU A 77 8.51 -34.01 0.16
CA LEU A 77 7.11 -33.68 -0.11
C LEU A 77 6.52 -32.74 0.95
N ALA A 78 6.83 -33.01 2.24
CA ALA A 78 6.37 -32.14 3.35
C ALA A 78 6.94 -30.71 3.23
N LEU A 79 8.23 -30.57 2.86
CA LEU A 79 8.87 -29.27 2.65
C LEU A 79 8.28 -28.52 1.46
N LEU A 80 7.98 -29.22 0.37
CA LEU A 80 7.33 -28.64 -0.80
C LEU A 80 5.91 -28.17 -0.47
N ALA A 81 5.13 -28.98 0.26
CA ALA A 81 3.78 -28.61 0.66
C ALA A 81 3.77 -27.39 1.61
N ALA A 82 4.65 -27.38 2.61
CA ALA A 82 4.80 -26.25 3.54
C ALA A 82 5.29 -24.99 2.81
N GLY A 83 6.26 -25.10 1.91
CA GLY A 83 6.76 -24.03 1.08
C GLY A 83 5.66 -23.43 0.17
N GLY A 84 4.90 -24.30 -0.49
CA GLY A 84 3.78 -23.91 -1.35
C GLY A 84 2.66 -23.21 -0.57
N LEU A 85 2.33 -23.70 0.62
CA LEU A 85 1.34 -23.06 1.48
C LEU A 85 1.77 -21.66 1.92
N LEU A 86 3.01 -21.51 2.38
CA LEU A 86 3.56 -20.19 2.75
C LEU A 86 3.60 -19.24 1.57
N TRP A 87 3.95 -19.76 0.38
CA TRP A 87 3.93 -18.99 -0.85
C TRP A 87 2.52 -18.47 -1.19
N ALA A 88 1.51 -19.34 -1.11
CA ALA A 88 0.12 -18.97 -1.35
C ALA A 88 -0.36 -17.90 -0.33
N VAL A 89 -0.08 -18.10 0.96
CA VAL A 89 -0.42 -17.13 2.02
C VAL A 89 0.28 -15.79 1.76
N GLY A 90 1.58 -15.81 1.44
CA GLY A 90 2.35 -14.60 1.12
C GLY A 90 1.76 -13.84 -0.06
N THR A 91 1.38 -14.56 -1.12
CA THR A 91 0.73 -13.97 -2.32
C THR A 91 -0.61 -13.34 -1.96
N VAL A 92 -1.46 -14.02 -1.21
CA VAL A 92 -2.75 -13.48 -0.76
C VAL A 92 -2.56 -12.21 0.07
N LEU A 93 -1.59 -12.20 1.00
CA LEU A 93 -1.28 -11.00 1.79
C LEU A 93 -0.84 -9.83 0.91
N LEU A 94 0.00 -10.05 -0.10
CA LEU A 94 0.43 -9.01 -1.02
C LEU A 94 -0.72 -8.52 -1.91
N VAL A 95 -1.60 -9.40 -2.37
CA VAL A 95 -2.81 -9.01 -3.11
C VAL A 95 -3.69 -8.10 -2.26
N THR A 96 -3.86 -8.38 -0.96
CA THR A 96 -4.64 -7.53 -0.06
C THR A 96 -4.03 -6.14 0.15
N VAL A 97 -2.71 -5.97 -0.08
CA VAL A 97 -2.05 -4.64 -0.07
C VAL A 97 -2.46 -3.83 -1.30
N VAL A 98 -2.49 -4.47 -2.48
CA VAL A 98 -2.78 -3.80 -3.76
C VAL A 98 -4.28 -3.52 -3.92
N LEU A 99 -5.14 -4.38 -3.38
CA LEU A 99 -6.59 -4.18 -3.46
C LEU A 99 -7.01 -2.85 -2.82
N PRO A 100 -7.83 -2.05 -3.53
CA PRO A 100 -8.33 -0.80 -2.98
C PRO A 100 -9.23 -1.09 -1.77
N ARG A 101 -8.88 -0.51 -0.63
CA ARG A 101 -9.72 -0.55 0.56
C ARG A 101 -10.70 0.61 0.49
N THR A 102 -11.96 0.31 0.20
CA THR A 102 -13.05 1.29 0.09
C THR A 102 -13.76 1.57 1.42
N GLY A 103 -13.33 0.94 2.52
CA GLY A 103 -13.94 1.11 3.84
C GLY A 103 -13.30 2.26 4.62
N THR A 104 -14.08 3.28 4.98
CA THR A 104 -13.73 4.25 6.02
C THR A 104 -13.97 3.62 7.40
N ALA A 105 -12.99 3.73 8.30
CA ALA A 105 -13.13 3.28 9.69
C ALA A 105 -14.02 4.21 10.53
N ARG A 106 -14.69 5.17 9.91
CA ARG A 106 -15.41 6.23 10.60
C ARG A 106 -16.93 6.04 10.56
N THR A 107 -17.53 5.97 11.72
CA THR A 107 -18.97 6.03 11.98
C THR A 107 -19.38 7.45 12.45
N GLY A 108 -19.08 8.52 11.67
CA GLY A 108 -19.42 9.88 12.06
C GLY A 108 -19.77 10.77 10.88
N PRO A 109 -20.54 11.87 11.10
CA PRO A 109 -20.86 12.82 10.04
C PRO A 109 -19.57 13.55 9.61
N GLY A 110 -19.20 13.41 8.35
CA GLY A 110 -18.06 14.11 7.74
C GLY A 110 -17.63 13.44 6.45
N MET A 111 -17.39 14.25 5.41
CA MET A 111 -16.85 13.77 4.13
C MET A 111 -15.34 13.63 4.25
N THR A 112 -14.86 12.40 4.21
CA THR A 112 -13.41 12.11 4.20
C THR A 112 -12.98 11.31 2.98
N PHE A 113 -13.94 10.71 2.25
CA PHE A 113 -13.64 9.82 1.14
C PHE A 113 -14.64 10.04 -0.01
N PHE A 114 -14.25 9.72 -1.26
CA PHE A 114 -15.13 9.87 -2.42
C PHE A 114 -16.42 9.04 -2.32
N ALA A 115 -16.38 7.90 -1.61
CA ALA A 115 -17.58 7.08 -1.39
C ALA A 115 -18.63 7.78 -0.49
N ASP A 116 -18.22 8.73 0.33
CA ASP A 116 -19.14 9.56 1.12
C ASP A 116 -19.93 10.52 0.21
N ALA A 117 -19.36 10.87 -0.95
CA ALA A 117 -20.03 11.65 -1.99
C ALA A 117 -21.04 10.81 -2.82
N LEU A 118 -20.84 9.49 -2.87
CA LEU A 118 -21.68 8.53 -3.59
C LEU A 118 -22.78 7.93 -2.70
N GLY A 119 -23.22 8.63 -1.64
CA GLY A 119 -24.29 8.18 -0.76
C GLY A 119 -25.57 7.84 -1.54
N PRO A 120 -26.55 7.11 -0.91
CA PRO A 120 -27.73 6.58 -1.61
C PRO A 120 -28.71 7.64 -2.14
N SER A 121 -28.42 8.92 -1.96
CA SER A 121 -29.16 10.04 -2.53
C SER A 121 -28.18 10.96 -3.27
N ASP A 122 -28.40 11.18 -4.56
CA ASP A 122 -27.78 12.23 -5.41
C ASP A 122 -28.15 13.65 -4.89
N ASP A 123 -28.05 13.89 -3.59
CA ASP A 123 -28.39 15.16 -2.96
C ASP A 123 -27.17 16.10 -2.99
N LEU A 124 -27.08 16.88 -4.05
CA LEU A 124 -26.07 17.92 -4.25
C LEU A 124 -26.05 18.91 -3.07
N ASP A 125 -27.21 19.25 -2.53
CA ASP A 125 -27.33 20.21 -1.41
C ASP A 125 -26.71 19.63 -0.12
N ARG A 126 -26.86 18.33 0.11
CA ARG A 126 -26.18 17.63 1.21
C ARG A 126 -24.67 17.65 1.04
N LEU A 127 -24.19 17.39 -0.18
CA LEU A 127 -22.77 17.44 -0.52
C LEU A 127 -22.20 18.84 -0.27
N VAL A 128 -22.88 19.89 -0.78
CA VAL A 128 -22.45 21.28 -0.61
C VAL A 128 -22.40 21.65 0.88
N ARG A 129 -23.43 21.30 1.66
CA ARG A 129 -23.44 21.55 3.13
C ARG A 129 -22.29 20.85 3.84
N ALA A 130 -22.00 19.59 3.50
CA ALA A 130 -20.92 18.83 4.10
C ALA A 130 -19.53 19.40 3.76
N VAL A 131 -19.32 19.83 2.51
CA VAL A 131 -18.09 20.49 2.08
C VAL A 131 -17.92 21.85 2.77
N THR A 132 -19.00 22.63 2.86
CA THR A 132 -18.96 23.93 3.55
C THR A 132 -18.66 23.78 5.05
N ALA A 133 -19.25 22.77 5.69
CA ALA A 133 -18.96 22.46 7.10
C ALA A 133 -17.48 22.01 7.29
N ALA A 134 -16.94 21.20 6.38
CA ALA A 134 -15.54 20.79 6.41
C ALA A 134 -14.56 21.95 6.18
N ALA A 135 -14.95 22.93 5.37
CA ALA A 135 -14.15 24.13 5.12
C ALA A 135 -14.03 25.05 6.36
N GLY A 136 -15.01 24.99 7.29
CA GLY A 136 -15.02 25.80 8.52
C GLY A 136 -13.90 25.42 9.51
N ASP A 137 -13.46 24.14 9.52
CA ASP A 137 -12.30 23.69 10.33
C ASP A 137 -11.40 22.79 9.48
N ARG A 138 -10.64 23.43 8.62
CA ARG A 138 -9.76 22.76 7.65
C ARG A 138 -8.67 21.93 8.33
N VAL A 139 -8.15 22.39 9.47
CA VAL A 139 -7.09 21.68 10.21
C VAL A 139 -7.64 20.39 10.80
N ALA A 140 -8.79 20.43 11.45
CA ALA A 140 -9.42 19.21 11.97
C ALA A 140 -9.79 18.23 10.88
N TRP A 141 -10.29 18.72 9.74
CA TRP A 141 -10.57 17.88 8.57
C TRP A 141 -9.33 17.16 8.02
N LEU A 142 -8.21 17.90 7.86
CA LEU A 142 -6.92 17.32 7.44
C LEU A 142 -6.37 16.32 8.45
N ALA A 143 -6.49 16.61 9.75
CA ALA A 143 -6.05 15.70 10.81
C ALA A 143 -6.82 14.38 10.78
N VAL A 144 -8.11 14.42 10.52
CA VAL A 144 -8.94 13.21 10.35
C VAL A 144 -8.50 12.41 9.12
N GLN A 145 -8.30 13.07 7.98
CA GLN A 145 -7.80 12.40 6.78
C GLN A 145 -6.42 11.78 7.00
N LEU A 146 -5.52 12.49 7.68
CA LEU A 146 -4.19 11.98 8.00
C LEU A 146 -4.29 10.73 8.87
N MET A 147 -5.17 10.72 9.88
CA MET A 147 -5.37 9.56 10.75
C MET A 147 -5.89 8.35 9.97
N ASP A 148 -6.87 8.53 9.07
CA ASP A 148 -7.43 7.45 8.26
C ASP A 148 -6.38 6.89 7.29
N VAL A 149 -5.65 7.75 6.57
CA VAL A 149 -4.57 7.34 5.67
C VAL A 149 -3.46 6.61 6.44
N SER A 150 -3.07 7.10 7.62
CA SER A 150 -2.05 6.47 8.46
C SER A 150 -2.46 5.09 8.94
N ARG A 151 -3.73 4.88 9.30
CA ARG A 151 -4.25 3.55 9.68
C ARG A 151 -4.21 2.56 8.50
N ILE A 152 -4.62 3.02 7.31
CA ILE A 152 -4.55 2.21 6.09
C ILE A 152 -3.09 1.85 5.79
N LEU A 153 -2.19 2.83 5.87
CA LEU A 153 -0.77 2.66 5.63
C LEU A 153 -0.15 1.65 6.61
N ALA A 154 -0.42 1.78 7.91
CA ALA A 154 0.06 0.85 8.93
C ALA A 154 -0.44 -0.58 8.70
N ALA A 155 -1.69 -0.76 8.26
CA ALA A 155 -2.23 -2.08 7.91
C ALA A 155 -1.54 -2.64 6.66
N LYS A 156 -1.35 -1.84 5.61
CA LYS A 156 -0.64 -2.23 4.38
C LYS A 156 0.81 -2.64 4.67
N TYR A 157 1.55 -1.88 5.46
CA TYR A 157 2.94 -2.23 5.83
C TYR A 157 3.02 -3.54 6.62
N ARG A 158 2.07 -3.81 7.52
CA ARG A 158 2.01 -5.11 8.23
C ARG A 158 1.77 -6.25 7.24
N CYS A 159 0.80 -6.12 6.34
CA CYS A 159 0.53 -7.14 5.33
C CYS A 159 1.72 -7.31 4.37
N LEU A 160 2.36 -6.22 3.94
CA LEU A 160 3.53 -6.24 3.08
C LEU A 160 4.69 -6.99 3.74
N ARG A 161 5.00 -6.65 5.00
CA ARG A 161 6.07 -7.33 5.77
C ARG A 161 5.78 -8.81 5.97
N ALA A 162 4.56 -9.15 6.42
CA ALA A 162 4.16 -10.54 6.63
C ALA A 162 4.18 -11.32 5.30
N GLY A 163 3.63 -10.75 4.22
CA GLY A 163 3.63 -11.35 2.89
C GLY A 163 5.03 -11.62 2.36
N THR A 164 5.94 -10.64 2.50
CA THR A 164 7.34 -10.81 2.10
C THR A 164 8.03 -11.91 2.92
N CYS A 165 7.84 -11.94 4.25
CA CYS A 165 8.40 -13.00 5.09
C CYS A 165 7.87 -14.39 4.68
N CYS A 166 6.57 -14.52 4.41
CA CYS A 166 5.97 -15.77 3.94
C CYS A 166 6.52 -16.21 2.58
N LEU A 167 6.71 -15.28 1.63
CA LEU A 167 7.29 -15.60 0.33
C LEU A 167 8.74 -16.07 0.45
N VAL A 168 9.56 -15.38 1.25
CA VAL A 168 10.98 -15.77 1.46
C VAL A 168 11.06 -17.13 2.14
N ALA A 169 10.29 -17.38 3.20
CA ALA A 169 10.25 -18.66 3.88
C ALA A 169 9.73 -19.77 2.97
N GLY A 170 8.67 -19.48 2.19
CA GLY A 170 8.10 -20.39 1.21
C GLY A 170 9.10 -20.79 0.13
N LEU A 171 9.86 -19.82 -0.39
CA LEU A 171 10.93 -20.05 -1.37
C LEU A 171 12.06 -20.90 -0.78
N ALA A 172 12.49 -20.61 0.44
CA ALA A 172 13.54 -21.36 1.13
C ALA A 172 13.13 -22.83 1.37
N LEU A 173 11.94 -23.07 1.92
CA LEU A 173 11.44 -24.41 2.18
C LEU A 173 11.17 -25.18 0.87
N GLY A 174 10.52 -24.54 -0.10
CA GLY A 174 10.26 -25.14 -1.40
C GLY A 174 11.54 -25.46 -2.18
N GLY A 175 12.50 -24.53 -2.16
CA GLY A 175 13.83 -24.73 -2.77
C GLY A 175 14.61 -25.87 -2.12
N THR A 176 14.59 -25.96 -0.78
CA THR A 176 15.22 -27.08 -0.04
C THR A 176 14.51 -28.39 -0.37
N GLY A 177 13.18 -28.43 -0.35
CA GLY A 177 12.40 -29.61 -0.73
C GLY A 177 12.72 -30.08 -2.16
N LEU A 178 12.89 -29.14 -3.09
CA LEU A 178 13.26 -29.42 -4.48
C LEU A 178 14.68 -29.95 -4.61
N ALA A 179 15.63 -29.46 -3.80
CA ALA A 179 17.02 -29.93 -3.79
C ALA A 179 17.17 -31.34 -3.21
N LEU A 180 16.21 -31.80 -2.39
CA LEU A 180 16.18 -33.15 -1.79
C LEU A 180 15.42 -34.17 -2.66
N LEU A 181 14.88 -33.76 -3.77
CA LEU A 181 14.25 -34.61 -4.80
C LEU A 181 15.25 -35.03 -5.89
#